data_fc3e801446d0787a78676cf91d04de4d
#
_entry.id   fc3e801446d0787a78676cf91d04de4d
#
_cell.length_a   1.000
_cell.length_b   1.000
_cell.length_c   1.000
_cell.angle_alpha   90.00
_cell.angle_beta   90.00
_cell.angle_gamma   90.00
#
_symmetry.space_group_name_H-M   'P 1'
#
loop_
_entity.id
_entity.type
_entity.pdbx_description
1 polymer ?
#
loop_
_entity_poly.entity_id
_entity_poly.type
_entity_poly.pdbx_seq_one_letter_code
_entity_poly.pdbx_strand_id
1 'polypeptide(L)'
;MLTTIFIDQQLVHSKIGFYEIEKVVGVDLLISVRVTFETSSASDNLTNSLDYGVLANLISEESNKSMSLLETLAENLILAVEKIPISNHQSTWIKIEKQQMLQGGFQAKGFGIEQLKSYGHSPLNELSL
;
A
#
# COMPACT_ATOMS: atom_id res chain seq x y z
N MET A 1 16.95 5.75 13.73
CA MET A 1 15.56 5.65 14.22
C MET A 1 14.67 5.28 13.07
N LEU A 2 13.84 4.27 13.23
CA LEU A 2 12.88 3.90 12.21
C LEU A 2 11.64 4.77 12.31
N THR A 3 11.21 5.29 11.17
CA THR A 3 9.98 6.08 11.07
C THR A 3 9.07 5.42 10.06
N THR A 4 7.79 5.33 10.40
CA THR A 4 6.77 4.84 9.47
C THR A 4 5.77 5.96 9.20
N ILE A 5 5.60 6.28 7.94
CA ILE A 5 4.52 7.15 7.49
C ILE A 5 3.44 6.24 6.91
N PHE A 6 2.21 6.48 7.27
CA PHE A 6 1.14 5.57 6.88
C PHE A 6 -0.15 6.31 6.57
N ILE A 7 -0.94 5.68 5.72
CA ILE A 7 -2.35 5.97 5.51
C ILE A 7 -3.10 4.74 6.01
N ASP A 8 -4.09 4.96 6.86
CA ASP A 8 -4.89 3.87 7.42
C ASP A 8 -6.30 3.92 6.85
N GLN A 9 -6.65 2.89 6.10
CA GLN A 9 -7.99 2.68 5.56
C GLN A 9 -8.54 3.84 4.70
N GLN A 10 -7.80 4.21 3.67
CA GLN A 10 -8.32 5.15 2.69
C GLN A 10 -9.43 4.48 1.87
N LEU A 11 -10.60 5.10 1.87
CA LEU A 11 -11.73 4.58 1.11
C LEU A 11 -11.58 4.95 -0.37
N VAL A 12 -11.64 3.96 -1.23
CA VAL A 12 -11.67 4.17 -2.68
C VAL A 12 -12.77 3.31 -3.29
N HIS A 13 -13.38 3.81 -4.37
CA HIS A 13 -14.31 3.04 -5.17
C HIS A 13 -13.55 2.60 -6.43
N SER A 14 -13.51 1.29 -6.68
CA SER A 14 -12.66 0.75 -7.73
C SER A 14 -13.40 -0.32 -8.53
N LYS A 15 -13.07 -0.44 -9.82
CA LYS A 15 -13.59 -1.50 -10.68
C LYS A 15 -12.65 -2.69 -10.72
N ILE A 16 -12.08 -3.01 -9.56
CA ILE A 16 -11.16 -4.12 -9.40
C ILE A 16 -11.92 -5.29 -8.80
N GLY A 17 -11.80 -6.47 -9.41
CA GLY A 17 -12.41 -7.66 -8.87
C GLY A 17 -12.36 -8.81 -9.86
N PHE A 18 -12.45 -10.02 -9.33
CA PHE A 18 -12.46 -11.24 -10.11
C PHE A 18 -13.79 -11.42 -10.85
N TYR A 19 -14.89 -11.02 -10.23
CA TYR A 19 -16.23 -11.20 -10.78
C TYR A 19 -16.61 -10.05 -11.74
N GLU A 20 -17.34 -10.39 -12.80
CA GLU A 20 -17.77 -9.40 -13.79
C GLU A 20 -18.53 -8.23 -13.19
N ILE A 21 -19.41 -8.50 -12.22
CA ILE A 21 -20.19 -7.43 -11.60
C ILE A 21 -19.30 -6.44 -10.87
N GLU A 22 -18.20 -6.88 -10.31
CA GLU A 22 -17.25 -6.01 -9.64
C GLU A 22 -16.58 -5.05 -10.62
N LYS A 23 -16.33 -5.51 -11.84
CA LYS A 23 -15.72 -4.69 -12.89
C LYS A 23 -16.69 -3.65 -13.46
N VAL A 24 -17.97 -3.95 -13.46
CA VAL A 24 -19.01 -3.07 -14.03
C VAL A 24 -19.48 -2.06 -12.98
N VAL A 25 -19.83 -2.54 -11.80
CA VAL A 25 -20.42 -1.70 -10.75
C VAL A 25 -19.34 -1.07 -9.87
N GLY A 26 -18.23 -1.79 -9.70
CA GLY A 26 -17.17 -1.39 -8.80
C GLY A 26 -17.40 -1.90 -7.39
N VAL A 27 -16.39 -1.78 -6.57
CA VAL A 27 -16.43 -2.16 -5.16
C VAL A 27 -15.76 -1.09 -4.33
N ASP A 28 -16.17 -0.97 -3.08
CA ASP A 28 -15.50 -0.10 -2.12
C ASP A 28 -14.37 -0.87 -1.46
N LEU A 29 -13.20 -0.27 -1.49
CA LEU A 29 -11.99 -0.82 -0.89
C LEU A 29 -11.49 0.13 0.19
N LEU A 30 -10.96 -0.45 1.27
CA LEU A 30 -10.18 0.28 2.25
C LEU A 30 -8.72 -0.10 2.06
N ILE A 31 -7.88 0.87 1.75
CA ILE A 31 -6.48 0.65 1.45
C ILE A 31 -5.62 1.34 2.49
N SER A 32 -4.72 0.55 3.09
CA SER A 32 -3.74 1.04 4.05
C SER A 32 -2.34 0.85 3.47
N VAL A 33 -1.49 1.84 3.68
CA VAL A 33 -0.10 1.81 3.22
C VAL A 33 0.79 2.23 4.37
N ARG A 34 1.88 1.51 4.60
CA ARG A 34 2.91 1.87 5.58
C ARG A 34 4.26 1.87 4.89
N VAL A 35 4.95 3.00 4.95
CA VAL A 35 6.29 3.14 4.39
C VAL A 35 7.25 3.41 5.54
N THR A 36 8.18 2.49 5.73
CA THR A 36 9.14 2.56 6.84
C THR A 36 10.53 2.86 6.31
N PHE A 37 11.20 3.80 6.93
CA PHE A 37 12.54 4.23 6.53
C PHE A 37 13.35 4.65 7.76
N GLU A 38 14.66 4.66 7.59
CA GLU A 38 15.58 5.07 8.65
C GLU A 38 15.80 6.56 8.58
N THR A 39 15.64 7.23 9.71
CA THR A 39 15.94 8.66 9.83
C THR A 39 17.08 8.86 10.81
N SER A 40 18.02 9.73 10.45
CA SER A 40 19.21 9.95 11.28
C SER A 40 18.99 10.98 12.39
N SER A 41 18.06 11.90 12.23
CA SER A 41 17.77 12.91 13.24
C SER A 41 16.40 13.51 13.06
N ALA A 42 15.86 14.05 14.15
CA ALA A 42 14.61 14.77 14.13
C ALA A 42 14.86 16.20 13.67
N SER A 43 15.02 16.41 12.37
CA SER A 43 15.08 17.76 11.82
C SER A 43 13.76 18.08 11.13
N ASP A 44 13.37 19.34 11.18
CA ASP A 44 12.14 19.80 10.54
C ASP A 44 12.30 19.93 9.02
N ASN A 45 13.28 19.27 8.45
CA ASN A 45 13.55 19.35 7.02
C ASN A 45 12.63 18.41 6.25
N LEU A 46 11.68 18.98 5.53
CA LEU A 46 10.69 18.23 4.76
C LEU A 46 11.31 17.44 3.59
N THR A 47 12.53 17.76 3.18
CA THR A 47 13.16 17.02 2.08
C THR A 47 13.49 15.58 2.47
N ASN A 48 13.51 15.27 3.76
CA ASN A 48 13.82 13.93 4.25
C ASN A 48 12.58 13.15 4.66
N SER A 49 11.39 13.69 4.49
CA SER A 49 10.17 13.01 4.86
C SER A 49 9.26 12.83 3.66
N LEU A 50 8.52 11.73 3.70
CA LEU A 50 7.52 11.42 2.70
C LEU A 50 6.24 12.21 3.01
N ASP A 51 5.64 12.78 1.99
CA ASP A 51 4.39 13.53 2.13
C ASP A 51 3.19 12.56 2.07
N TYR A 52 2.30 12.65 3.06
CA TYR A 52 1.05 11.86 3.08
C TYR A 52 0.22 12.07 1.82
N GLY A 53 0.19 13.30 1.31
CA GLY A 53 -0.58 13.62 0.11
C GLY A 53 -0.10 12.84 -1.09
N VAL A 54 1.19 12.61 -1.20
CA VAL A 54 1.75 11.77 -2.28
C VAL A 54 1.24 10.35 -2.16
N LEU A 55 1.24 9.78 -0.95
CA LEU A 55 0.72 8.43 -0.74
C LEU A 55 -0.77 8.34 -1.06
N ALA A 56 -1.55 9.31 -0.60
CA ALA A 56 -2.99 9.33 -0.86
C ALA A 56 -3.30 9.40 -2.35
N ASN A 57 -2.54 10.20 -3.09
CA ASN A 57 -2.69 10.31 -4.53
C ASN A 57 -2.32 9.02 -5.25
N LEU A 58 -1.24 8.36 -4.83
CA LEU A 58 -0.86 7.07 -5.40
C LEU A 58 -1.96 6.03 -5.22
N ILE A 59 -2.55 5.98 -4.02
CA ILE A 59 -3.65 5.07 -3.75
C ILE A 59 -4.81 5.33 -4.70
N SER A 60 -5.20 6.59 -4.86
CA SER A 60 -6.31 6.96 -5.73
C SER A 60 -6.02 6.64 -7.19
N GLU A 61 -4.82 6.96 -7.67
CA GLU A 61 -4.45 6.74 -9.07
C GLU A 61 -4.40 5.26 -9.42
N GLU A 62 -3.74 4.44 -8.58
CA GLU A 62 -3.64 3.01 -8.85
C GLU A 62 -5.00 2.32 -8.75
N SER A 63 -5.85 2.78 -7.85
CA SER A 63 -7.18 2.21 -7.66
C SER A 63 -8.14 2.49 -8.82
N ASN A 64 -7.85 3.50 -9.63
CA ASN A 64 -8.65 3.81 -10.80
C ASN A 64 -8.38 2.91 -12.00
N LYS A 65 -7.31 2.12 -11.94
CA LYS A 65 -6.97 1.20 -13.03
C LYS A 65 -7.79 -0.07 -12.89
N SER A 66 -8.31 -0.57 -14.02
CA SER A 66 -9.06 -1.82 -14.02
C SER A 66 -8.13 -3.01 -13.96
N MET A 67 -8.41 -3.95 -13.07
CA MET A 67 -7.64 -5.19 -12.95
C MET A 67 -8.47 -6.24 -12.23
N SER A 68 -8.06 -7.50 -12.31
CA SER A 68 -8.87 -8.60 -11.80
C SER A 68 -8.55 -8.99 -10.36
N LEU A 69 -7.34 -8.74 -9.88
CA LEU A 69 -6.88 -9.23 -8.59
C LEU A 69 -6.42 -8.12 -7.67
N LEU A 70 -6.75 -8.24 -6.38
CA LEU A 70 -6.26 -7.33 -5.36
C LEU A 70 -4.74 -7.40 -5.24
N GLU A 71 -4.16 -8.59 -5.45
CA GLU A 71 -2.71 -8.79 -5.42
C GLU A 71 -2.02 -7.92 -6.45
N THR A 72 -2.60 -7.78 -7.63
CA THR A 72 -2.06 -6.93 -8.70
C THR A 72 -2.08 -5.46 -8.28
N LEU A 73 -3.16 -5.02 -7.65
CA LEU A 73 -3.24 -3.65 -7.14
C LEU A 73 -2.17 -3.42 -6.07
N ALA A 74 -2.01 -4.37 -5.16
CA ALA A 74 -1.01 -4.23 -4.10
C ALA A 74 0.41 -4.16 -4.67
N GLU A 75 0.74 -5.01 -5.65
CA GLU A 75 2.04 -4.96 -6.31
C GLU A 75 2.27 -3.62 -7.02
N ASN A 76 1.26 -3.11 -7.70
CA ASN A 76 1.36 -1.83 -8.39
C ASN A 76 1.56 -0.68 -7.40
N LEU A 77 0.90 -0.74 -6.24
CA LEU A 77 1.10 0.25 -5.19
C LEU A 77 2.53 0.20 -4.64
N ILE A 78 3.05 -1.00 -4.40
CA ILE A 78 4.43 -1.16 -3.95
C ILE A 78 5.40 -0.56 -4.98
N LEU A 79 5.21 -0.88 -6.25
CA LEU A 79 6.07 -0.34 -7.31
C LEU A 79 5.98 1.19 -7.41
N ALA A 80 4.78 1.74 -7.23
CA ALA A 80 4.60 3.19 -7.26
C ALA A 80 5.31 3.86 -6.09
N VAL A 81 5.24 3.27 -4.90
CA VAL A 81 5.96 3.77 -3.72
C VAL A 81 7.47 3.72 -3.95
N GLU A 82 7.96 2.65 -4.57
CA GLU A 82 9.38 2.49 -4.84
C GLU A 82 9.95 3.56 -5.78
N LYS A 83 9.10 4.20 -6.57
CA LYS A 83 9.52 5.30 -7.44
C LYS A 83 9.70 6.61 -6.70
N ILE A 84 9.21 6.72 -5.47
CA ILE A 84 9.42 7.90 -4.66
C ILE A 84 10.84 7.87 -4.10
N PRO A 85 11.61 8.96 -4.23
CA PRO A 85 12.97 8.98 -3.70
C PRO A 85 12.97 9.04 -2.18
N ILE A 86 12.99 7.89 -1.55
CA ILE A 86 12.99 7.74 -0.10
C ILE A 86 14.35 7.21 0.34
N SER A 87 15.09 8.01 1.12
CA SER A 87 16.38 7.60 1.64
C SER A 87 16.21 6.51 2.71
N ASN A 88 17.03 5.47 2.62
CA ASN A 88 17.04 4.38 3.61
C ASN A 88 15.68 3.72 3.79
N HIS A 89 15.01 3.49 2.68
CA HIS A 89 13.72 2.82 2.64
C HIS A 89 13.88 1.38 3.10
N GLN A 90 13.16 0.99 4.15
CA GLN A 90 13.30 -0.33 4.78
C GLN A 90 12.19 -1.29 4.37
N SER A 91 10.97 -0.81 4.27
CA SER A 91 9.85 -1.68 3.91
C SER A 91 8.65 -0.89 3.42
N THR A 92 7.83 -1.56 2.63
CA THR A 92 6.51 -1.09 2.22
C THR A 92 5.49 -2.17 2.55
N TRP A 93 4.45 -1.80 3.25
CA TRP A 93 3.36 -2.70 3.61
C TRP A 93 2.06 -2.14 3.04
N ILE A 94 1.29 -3.02 2.41
CA ILE A 94 0.01 -2.68 1.80
C ILE A 94 -1.05 -3.63 2.34
N LYS A 95 -2.20 -3.08 2.69
CA LYS A 95 -3.37 -3.87 3.05
C LYS A 95 -4.56 -3.38 2.24
N ILE A 96 -5.27 -4.29 1.60
CA ILE A 96 -6.45 -3.97 0.80
C ILE A 96 -7.60 -4.81 1.31
N GLU A 97 -8.67 -4.15 1.74
CA GLU A 97 -9.85 -4.79 2.31
C GLU A 97 -11.08 -4.48 1.47
N LYS A 98 -11.90 -5.50 1.24
CA LYS A 98 -13.25 -5.33 0.72
C LYS A 98 -14.19 -5.21 1.90
N GLN A 99 -15.15 -4.29 1.80
CA GLN A 99 -16.13 -4.05 2.86
C GLN A 99 -17.35 -4.93 2.75
N GLN A 100 -17.66 -5.41 1.56
CA GLN A 100 -18.89 -6.16 1.32
C GLN A 100 -18.61 -7.59 0.92
N MET A 101 -19.41 -8.48 1.49
CA MET A 101 -19.46 -9.85 1.02
C MET A 101 -20.37 -9.92 -0.19
N LEU A 102 -19.81 -10.25 -1.33
CA LEU A 102 -20.61 -10.37 -2.53
C LEU A 102 -21.21 -11.73 -2.71
N GLN A 103 -20.54 -12.78 -2.24
CA GLN A 103 -21.01 -14.16 -2.37
C GLN A 103 -20.37 -15.01 -1.27
N GLY A 104 -20.98 -16.16 -0.97
CA GLY A 104 -20.39 -17.14 -0.10
C GLY A 104 -20.92 -17.17 1.32
N GLY A 105 -21.66 -16.17 1.75
CA GLY A 105 -22.39 -16.22 3.01
C GLY A 105 -21.59 -16.18 4.30
N PHE A 106 -20.30 -15.94 4.27
CA PHE A 106 -19.53 -15.74 5.49
C PHE A 106 -19.69 -14.30 6.00
N GLN A 107 -19.58 -14.13 7.31
CA GLN A 107 -19.69 -12.81 7.93
C GLN A 107 -18.34 -12.40 8.49
N ALA A 108 -17.88 -11.23 8.08
CA ALA A 108 -16.63 -10.64 8.56
C ALA A 108 -16.75 -9.12 8.45
N LYS A 109 -16.01 -8.39 9.29
CA LYS A 109 -15.95 -6.92 9.17
C LYS A 109 -15.30 -6.51 7.87
N GLY A 110 -14.39 -7.30 7.40
CA GLY A 110 -13.69 -7.07 6.14
C GLY A 110 -12.85 -8.28 5.81
N PHE A 111 -12.42 -8.37 4.57
CA PHE A 111 -11.55 -9.43 4.10
C PHE A 111 -10.72 -8.89 2.94
N GLY A 112 -9.57 -9.44 2.77
CA GLY A 112 -8.68 -8.93 1.71
C GLY A 112 -7.30 -9.53 1.81
N ILE A 113 -6.31 -8.75 1.41
CA ILE A 113 -4.93 -9.19 1.35
C ILE A 113 -4.00 -8.19 2.04
N GLU A 114 -2.84 -8.69 2.45
CA GLU A 114 -1.72 -7.87 2.89
C GLU A 114 -0.48 -8.32 2.15
N GLN A 115 0.37 -7.37 1.80
CA GLN A 115 1.68 -7.65 1.23
C GLN A 115 2.73 -6.79 1.91
N LEU A 116 3.88 -7.38 2.16
CA LEU A 116 5.02 -6.69 2.75
C LEU A 116 6.24 -6.95 1.88
N LYS A 117 6.90 -5.87 1.49
CA LYS A 117 8.19 -5.96 0.79
C LYS A 117 9.24 -5.28 1.65
N SER A 118 10.26 -6.04 2.01
CA SER A 118 11.40 -5.54 2.79
C SER A 118 12.60 -5.36 1.88
N TYR A 119 13.36 -4.29 2.13
CA TYR A 119 14.53 -3.96 1.34
C TYR A 119 15.77 -4.29 2.15
N GLY A 120 16.62 -5.14 1.62
CA GLY A 120 17.76 -5.67 2.34
C GLY A 120 18.91 -4.69 2.47
N HIS A 121 18.72 -3.63 3.22
CA HIS A 121 19.75 -2.62 3.47
C HIS A 121 20.36 -2.74 4.86
N SER A 122 20.25 -3.91 5.49
CA SER A 122 20.85 -4.08 6.81
C SER A 122 22.35 -4.28 6.66
N PRO A 123 23.17 -3.72 7.57
CA PRO A 123 24.60 -3.98 7.57
C PRO A 123 24.96 -5.44 7.65
N LEU A 124 24.09 -6.26 8.25
CA LEU A 124 24.31 -7.71 8.32
C LEU A 124 24.27 -8.37 6.97
N ASN A 125 23.40 -7.89 6.07
CA ASN A 125 23.34 -8.42 4.72
C ASN A 125 24.61 -8.11 3.96
N GLU A 126 25.21 -6.98 4.21
CA GLU A 126 26.49 -6.59 3.61
C GLU A 126 27.62 -7.44 4.18
N LEU A 127 27.59 -7.71 5.48
CA LEU A 127 28.63 -8.48 6.13
C LEU A 127 28.58 -9.97 5.82
N SER A 128 27.43 -10.46 5.42
CA SER A 128 27.27 -11.89 5.09
C SER A 128 27.80 -12.23 3.70
N LEU A 129 28.27 -11.24 2.99
CA LEU A 129 28.91 -11.45 1.71
C LEU A 129 30.36 -11.85 1.92
#